data_b2dc25d1b2f878d54b2c6391597af7e3
#
_entry.id   b2dc25d1b2f878d54b2c6391597af7e3
#
_cell.length_a   1.000
_cell.length_b   1.000
_cell.length_c   1.000
_cell.angle_alpha   90.00
_cell.angle_beta   90.00
_cell.angle_gamma   90.00
#
_symmetry.space_group_name_H-M   'P 1'
#
loop_
_entity.id
_entity.type
_entity.pdbx_description
1 polymer ?
#
loop_
_entity_poly.entity_id
_entity_poly.type
_entity_poly.pdbx_seq_one_letter_code
_entity_poly.pdbx_strand_id
1 'polypeptide(L)'
;MRSNSAERAHIIAGEKSATGNKVRLWVQDEWRNFDVYRVPVEGLLLNVDNRRFRAERMWAEEHLGRPLDPENNPTDELSIESLLLDTSHRVEGDQVVGKPTGSSESLKNDWLRRKQESPLWIRPDGTVRNGNRRLSMIKRLQREGGATGLARVDAIILPLSEINEATLLEMEQREQLTENFKVRYNDIDYLLALREAAENREVEWFDRDSVEAVAGALQTMVEKSKGEVLRDLYAVKYMDIFLEDSGQVGEYHRVLKTLERFRDIGRMMLQIEGQYPLEEEKILQTLFAAVRSGKSHLDIRDMRTMFKQDKRRFDRLSETVAEAESGWELSAGPSLSNPGSSTPRNREASDDDIEEDSDEEGPGPEVVDYPTNQVASAIDLAIDGFAASQDDVVQVLHEVCNRLEVLGERARLGAALAGDEGAEVRKSLKQIVEWADCNRHLTATED
;
A
#
# COMPACT_ATOMS: atom_id res chain seq x y z
N MET A 1 31.88 -6.99 -24.17
CA MET A 1 32.26 -6.11 -23.06
C MET A 1 31.19 -5.03 -22.97
N ARG A 2 30.67 -4.76 -21.81
CA ARG A 2 29.75 -3.63 -21.63
C ARG A 2 30.56 -2.33 -21.58
N SER A 3 30.02 -1.28 -22.19
CA SER A 3 30.61 0.05 -22.11
C SER A 3 30.49 0.59 -20.69
N ASN A 4 31.59 1.07 -20.14
CA ASN A 4 31.59 1.80 -18.87
C ASN A 4 30.86 3.15 -19.02
N SER A 5 30.68 3.87 -17.92
CA SER A 5 29.99 5.17 -17.90
C SER A 5 30.55 6.18 -18.92
N ALA A 6 31.86 6.25 -19.07
CA ALA A 6 32.54 7.17 -20.01
C ALA A 6 32.32 6.74 -21.48
N GLU A 7 32.32 5.44 -21.77
CA GLU A 7 32.03 4.91 -23.11
C GLU A 7 30.58 5.16 -23.51
N ARG A 8 29.62 4.93 -22.57
CA ARG A 8 28.21 5.25 -22.81
C ARG A 8 27.97 6.73 -23.08
N ALA A 9 28.62 7.59 -22.28
CA ALA A 9 28.57 9.03 -22.52
C ALA A 9 29.12 9.41 -23.89
N HIS A 10 30.23 8.78 -24.32
CA HIS A 10 30.81 8.99 -25.66
C HIS A 10 29.85 8.53 -26.78
N ILE A 11 29.25 7.35 -26.67
CA ILE A 11 28.25 6.82 -27.60
C ILE A 11 27.09 7.83 -27.74
N ILE A 12 26.52 8.26 -26.61
CA ILE A 12 25.38 9.19 -26.61
C ILE A 12 25.77 10.52 -27.23
N ALA A 13 26.92 11.09 -26.85
CA ALA A 13 27.38 12.39 -27.36
C ALA A 13 27.67 12.33 -28.87
N GLY A 14 28.26 11.22 -29.34
CA GLY A 14 28.66 11.04 -30.75
C GLY A 14 27.51 10.65 -31.69
N GLU A 15 26.52 9.92 -31.19
CA GLU A 15 25.45 9.35 -31.99
C GLU A 15 24.06 9.96 -31.82
N LYS A 16 23.87 10.85 -30.83
CA LYS A 16 22.58 11.54 -30.65
C LYS A 16 22.22 12.38 -31.87
N SER A 17 20.98 12.39 -32.23
CA SER A 17 20.42 13.27 -33.25
C SER A 17 19.24 14.04 -32.73
N ALA A 18 19.16 15.34 -33.01
CA ALA A 18 18.02 16.16 -32.63
C ALA A 18 16.76 15.71 -33.38
N THR A 19 15.64 15.57 -32.64
CA THR A 19 14.34 15.25 -33.25
C THR A 19 13.58 16.49 -33.69
N GLY A 20 13.97 17.68 -33.23
CA GLY A 20 13.24 18.93 -33.37
C GLY A 20 12.09 19.10 -32.38
N ASN A 21 11.75 18.07 -31.62
CA ASN A 21 10.70 18.11 -30.61
C ASN A 21 11.24 18.67 -29.30
N LYS A 22 10.35 19.30 -28.53
CA LYS A 22 10.61 19.74 -27.16
C LYS A 22 9.56 19.18 -26.23
N VAL A 23 9.97 18.86 -25.03
CA VAL A 23 9.06 18.47 -23.92
C VAL A 23 9.20 19.49 -22.80
N ARG A 24 8.06 19.84 -22.24
CA ARG A 24 7.98 20.78 -21.14
C ARG A 24 7.91 20.01 -19.83
N LEU A 25 8.88 20.24 -18.95
CA LEU A 25 8.94 19.65 -17.62
C LEU A 25 8.87 20.73 -16.55
N TRP A 26 8.33 20.37 -15.41
CA TRP A 26 8.29 21.24 -14.25
C TRP A 26 9.59 21.07 -13.45
N VAL A 27 10.35 22.14 -13.28
CA VAL A 27 11.67 22.15 -12.63
C VAL A 27 11.77 23.38 -11.74
N GLN A 28 11.99 23.20 -10.44
CA GLN A 28 12.16 24.32 -9.50
C GLN A 28 11.05 25.37 -9.63
N ASP A 29 9.80 24.92 -9.50
CA ASP A 29 8.58 25.74 -9.56
C ASP A 29 8.32 26.49 -10.87
N GLU A 30 8.96 26.09 -11.97
CA GLU A 30 8.73 26.65 -13.30
C GLU A 30 8.68 25.58 -14.40
N TRP A 31 7.97 25.90 -15.49
CA TRP A 31 7.95 25.05 -16.66
C TRP A 31 9.15 25.35 -17.56
N ARG A 32 10.04 24.36 -17.77
CA ARG A 32 11.19 24.44 -18.69
C ARG A 32 11.01 23.56 -19.91
N ASN A 33 11.52 24.00 -21.06
CA ASN A 33 11.51 23.23 -22.31
C ASN A 33 12.83 22.50 -22.47
N PHE A 34 12.76 21.20 -22.72
CA PHE A 34 13.91 20.33 -22.98
C PHE A 34 13.86 19.81 -24.41
N ASP A 35 15.00 19.82 -25.08
CA ASP A 35 15.14 19.24 -26.42
C ASP A 35 15.12 17.71 -26.35
N VAL A 36 14.41 17.08 -27.29
CA VAL A 36 14.35 15.63 -27.42
C VAL A 36 15.36 15.17 -28.45
N TYR A 37 16.17 14.20 -28.07
CA TYR A 37 17.18 13.58 -28.91
C TYR A 37 16.84 12.13 -29.16
N ARG A 38 17.14 11.63 -30.34
CA ARG A 38 17.14 10.21 -30.66
C ARG A 38 18.51 9.63 -30.32
N VAL A 39 18.56 8.73 -29.34
CA VAL A 39 19.80 8.16 -28.80
C VAL A 39 19.85 6.64 -29.03
N PRO A 40 21.04 6.04 -29.16
CA PRO A 40 21.17 4.57 -29.29
C PRO A 40 20.87 3.88 -27.96
N VAL A 41 20.11 2.78 -28.01
CA VAL A 41 19.72 1.98 -26.84
C VAL A 41 20.93 1.32 -26.16
N GLU A 42 21.97 0.99 -26.94
CA GLU A 42 23.22 0.41 -26.41
C GLU A 42 23.97 1.33 -25.46
N GLY A 43 23.80 2.66 -25.62
CA GLY A 43 24.33 3.67 -24.69
C GLY A 43 23.52 3.86 -23.41
N LEU A 44 22.43 3.12 -23.23
CA LEU A 44 21.52 3.29 -22.09
C LEU A 44 21.67 2.18 -21.06
N LEU A 45 21.67 2.58 -19.77
CA LEU A 45 21.73 1.69 -18.62
C LEU A 45 20.46 1.84 -17.76
N LEU A 46 19.91 0.71 -17.34
CA LEU A 46 18.82 0.70 -16.35
C LEU A 46 19.33 1.23 -15.00
N ASN A 47 18.55 2.08 -14.36
CA ASN A 47 18.89 2.65 -13.07
C ASN A 47 18.53 1.68 -11.95
N VAL A 48 19.53 1.16 -11.26
CA VAL A 48 19.36 0.28 -10.09
C VAL A 48 18.70 1.01 -8.91
N ASP A 49 18.93 2.32 -8.79
CA ASP A 49 18.35 3.16 -7.73
C ASP A 49 16.96 3.71 -8.07
N ASN A 50 16.31 3.12 -9.08
CA ASN A 50 14.95 3.48 -9.40
C ASN A 50 14.01 3.03 -8.26
N ARG A 51 13.37 4.01 -7.64
CA ARG A 51 12.47 3.81 -6.50
C ARG A 51 11.23 2.98 -6.80
N ARG A 52 10.90 2.84 -8.08
CA ARG A 52 9.73 2.11 -8.58
C ARG A 52 9.75 0.61 -8.28
N PHE A 53 10.90 0.03 -7.99
CA PHE A 53 11.06 -1.37 -7.64
C PHE A 53 12.03 -1.52 -6.44
N ARG A 54 12.00 -0.55 -5.54
CA ARG A 54 12.91 -0.52 -4.38
C ARG A 54 12.71 -1.74 -3.48
N ALA A 55 11.46 -2.11 -3.23
CA ALA A 55 11.14 -3.24 -2.38
C ALA A 55 11.54 -4.58 -3.04
N GLU A 56 11.26 -4.73 -4.34
CA GLU A 56 11.67 -5.91 -5.11
C GLU A 56 13.19 -5.99 -5.25
N ARG A 57 13.88 -4.85 -5.39
CA ARG A 57 15.34 -4.81 -5.39
C ARG A 57 15.91 -5.32 -4.07
N MET A 58 15.40 -4.86 -2.94
CA MET A 58 15.85 -5.31 -1.62
C MET A 58 15.65 -6.81 -1.45
N TRP A 59 14.50 -7.33 -1.87
CA TRP A 59 14.24 -8.77 -1.91
C TRP A 59 15.28 -9.50 -2.78
N ALA A 60 15.57 -8.98 -3.99
CA ALA A 60 16.52 -9.59 -4.91
C ALA A 60 17.94 -9.60 -4.35
N GLU A 61 18.39 -8.47 -3.80
CA GLU A 61 19.72 -8.33 -3.20
C GLU A 61 19.92 -9.25 -1.98
N GLU A 62 18.89 -9.40 -1.14
CA GLU A 62 18.89 -10.35 -0.02
C GLU A 62 19.05 -11.80 -0.52
N HIS A 63 18.26 -12.21 -1.52
CA HIS A 63 18.29 -13.59 -2.03
C HIS A 63 19.53 -13.91 -2.88
N LEU A 64 20.12 -12.90 -3.52
CA LEU A 64 21.40 -13.02 -4.23
C LEU A 64 22.59 -12.95 -3.26
N GLY A 65 22.41 -12.46 -2.02
CA GLY A 65 23.48 -12.24 -1.05
C GLY A 65 24.45 -11.13 -1.43
N ARG A 66 24.07 -10.26 -2.37
CA ARG A 66 24.89 -9.15 -2.87
C ARG A 66 24.07 -8.06 -3.50
N PRO A 67 24.55 -6.79 -3.54
CA PRO A 67 23.88 -5.73 -4.27
C PRO A 67 23.86 -5.99 -5.78
N LEU A 68 22.83 -5.44 -6.45
CA LEU A 68 22.76 -5.44 -7.91
C LEU A 68 23.68 -4.36 -8.49
N ASP A 69 24.51 -4.76 -9.44
CA ASP A 69 25.44 -3.87 -10.15
C ASP A 69 25.32 -4.04 -11.68
N PRO A 70 24.35 -3.38 -12.32
CA PRO A 70 24.10 -3.51 -13.76
C PRO A 70 25.25 -2.93 -14.60
N GLU A 71 26.13 -2.12 -14.03
CA GLU A 71 27.28 -1.56 -14.72
C GLU A 71 28.37 -2.61 -14.94
N ASN A 72 28.67 -3.39 -13.93
CA ASN A 72 29.73 -4.38 -13.96
C ASN A 72 29.25 -5.81 -14.23
N ASN A 73 27.98 -6.12 -13.91
CA ASN A 73 27.40 -7.44 -14.11
C ASN A 73 26.21 -7.40 -15.09
N PRO A 74 26.35 -7.95 -16.31
CA PRO A 74 25.25 -7.99 -17.29
C PRO A 74 24.00 -8.77 -16.83
N THR A 75 24.16 -9.78 -15.95
CA THR A 75 23.02 -10.54 -15.42
C THR A 75 22.16 -9.70 -14.48
N ASP A 76 22.75 -8.70 -13.82
CA ASP A 76 22.01 -7.80 -12.96
C ASP A 76 21.08 -6.86 -13.73
N GLU A 77 21.45 -6.46 -14.96
CA GLU A 77 20.52 -5.73 -15.80
C GLU A 77 19.32 -6.59 -16.22
N LEU A 78 19.54 -7.89 -16.47
CA LEU A 78 18.44 -8.83 -16.73
C LEU A 78 17.56 -9.04 -15.50
N SER A 79 18.18 -9.08 -14.32
CA SER A 79 17.46 -9.12 -13.04
C SER A 79 16.60 -7.87 -12.83
N ILE A 80 17.16 -6.67 -13.05
CA ILE A 80 16.42 -5.41 -12.96
C ILE A 80 15.28 -5.36 -13.98
N GLU A 81 15.52 -5.85 -15.21
CA GLU A 81 14.47 -5.95 -16.23
C GLU A 81 13.32 -6.86 -15.77
N SER A 82 13.64 -8.02 -15.18
CA SER A 82 12.64 -8.92 -14.64
C SER A 82 11.86 -8.28 -13.50
N LEU A 83 12.54 -7.62 -12.56
CA LEU A 83 11.91 -6.90 -11.45
C LEU A 83 10.95 -5.79 -11.91
N LEU A 84 11.23 -5.14 -13.05
CA LEU A 84 10.41 -4.08 -13.61
C LEU A 84 9.22 -4.55 -14.45
N LEU A 85 9.29 -5.75 -15.02
CA LEU A 85 8.32 -6.22 -16.01
C LEU A 85 7.49 -7.42 -15.56
N ASP A 86 8.03 -8.25 -14.66
CA ASP A 86 7.48 -9.54 -14.32
C ASP A 86 6.96 -9.57 -12.86
N THR A 87 6.34 -10.68 -12.47
CA THR A 87 5.91 -10.96 -11.09
C THR A 87 6.37 -12.35 -10.65
N SER A 88 6.11 -12.72 -9.40
CA SER A 88 6.47 -14.05 -8.86
C SER A 88 7.95 -14.37 -9.06
N HIS A 89 8.79 -13.44 -8.61
CA HIS A 89 10.23 -13.53 -8.79
C HIS A 89 10.83 -14.69 -8.00
N ARG A 90 11.87 -15.29 -8.58
CA ARG A 90 12.74 -16.28 -7.94
C ARG A 90 14.18 -16.11 -8.41
N VAL A 91 15.12 -16.56 -7.63
CA VAL A 91 16.54 -16.57 -8.02
C VAL A 91 16.88 -17.87 -8.74
N GLU A 92 17.48 -17.76 -9.91
CA GLU A 92 18.03 -18.85 -10.69
C GLU A 92 19.52 -18.61 -10.95
N GLY A 93 20.38 -19.31 -10.20
CA GLY A 93 21.83 -19.07 -10.23
C GLY A 93 22.17 -17.67 -9.70
N ASP A 94 22.74 -16.82 -10.54
CA ASP A 94 23.11 -15.44 -10.21
C ASP A 94 22.16 -14.39 -10.84
N GLN A 95 20.94 -14.78 -11.13
CA GLN A 95 19.95 -13.94 -11.80
C GLN A 95 18.58 -14.05 -11.14
N VAL A 96 17.85 -12.94 -11.12
CA VAL A 96 16.41 -12.93 -10.79
C VAL A 96 15.60 -13.13 -12.07
N VAL A 97 14.66 -14.07 -12.01
CA VAL A 97 13.69 -14.33 -13.09
C VAL A 97 12.28 -14.25 -12.54
N GLY A 98 11.34 -13.81 -13.37
CA GLY A 98 9.94 -13.67 -13.01
C GLY A 98 9.02 -14.28 -14.05
N LYS A 99 7.71 -14.27 -13.78
CA LYS A 99 6.69 -14.65 -14.74
C LYS A 99 6.13 -13.40 -15.42
N PRO A 100 6.05 -13.36 -16.77
CA PRO A 100 5.40 -12.26 -17.47
C PRO A 100 3.98 -12.02 -16.97
N THR A 101 3.59 -10.76 -16.88
CA THR A 101 2.24 -10.34 -16.45
C THR A 101 1.40 -9.86 -17.61
N GLY A 102 0.08 -9.83 -17.44
CA GLY A 102 -0.82 -9.16 -18.38
C GLY A 102 -0.44 -7.69 -18.61
N SER A 103 0.09 -7.01 -17.58
CA SER A 103 0.60 -5.64 -17.68
C SER A 103 1.85 -5.53 -18.53
N SER A 104 2.79 -6.49 -18.47
CA SER A 104 3.98 -6.50 -19.34
C SER A 104 3.63 -6.84 -20.79
N GLU A 105 2.71 -7.78 -21.00
CA GLU A 105 2.19 -8.08 -22.34
C GLU A 105 1.40 -6.89 -22.93
N SER A 106 0.61 -6.19 -22.13
CA SER A 106 -0.07 -4.96 -22.56
C SER A 106 0.94 -3.88 -22.95
N LEU A 107 2.00 -3.66 -22.17
CA LEU A 107 3.08 -2.72 -22.48
C LEU A 107 3.80 -3.09 -23.78
N LYS A 108 4.07 -4.39 -23.99
CA LYS A 108 4.66 -4.93 -25.23
C LYS A 108 3.79 -4.63 -26.44
N ASN A 109 2.49 -4.92 -26.34
CA ASN A 109 1.53 -4.70 -27.40
C ASN A 109 1.33 -3.21 -27.70
N ASP A 110 1.29 -2.38 -26.66
CA ASP A 110 1.17 -0.93 -26.80
C ASP A 110 2.40 -0.35 -27.48
N TRP A 111 3.60 -0.77 -27.07
CA TRP A 111 4.85 -0.38 -27.71
C TRP A 111 4.91 -0.78 -29.20
N LEU A 112 4.47 -1.98 -29.55
CA LEU A 112 4.46 -2.44 -30.93
C LEU A 112 3.47 -1.64 -31.81
N ARG A 113 2.34 -1.20 -31.23
CA ARG A 113 1.30 -0.43 -31.92
C ARG A 113 1.60 1.06 -32.02
N ARG A 114 1.91 1.69 -30.90
CA ARG A 114 2.00 3.16 -30.76
C ARG A 114 3.42 3.67 -30.76
N LYS A 115 4.39 2.78 -30.57
CA LYS A 115 5.81 3.11 -30.40
C LYS A 115 6.04 3.95 -29.15
N GLN A 116 7.02 4.86 -29.19
CA GLN A 116 7.36 5.68 -28.02
C GLN A 116 6.50 6.95 -27.98
N GLU A 117 5.62 7.07 -27.00
CA GLU A 117 4.79 8.26 -26.80
C GLU A 117 5.50 9.35 -26.00
N SER A 118 6.34 8.98 -25.03
CA SER A 118 7.06 9.93 -24.16
C SER A 118 8.55 9.63 -24.17
N PRO A 119 9.44 10.65 -24.26
CA PRO A 119 10.87 10.43 -24.22
C PRO A 119 11.34 9.90 -22.86
N LEU A 120 12.45 9.18 -22.86
CA LEU A 120 13.15 8.79 -21.64
C LEU A 120 13.85 10.00 -21.05
N TRP A 121 14.02 10.05 -19.71
CA TRP A 121 14.93 11.03 -19.09
C TRP A 121 16.23 10.30 -18.76
N ILE A 122 17.33 10.80 -19.29
CA ILE A 122 18.63 10.17 -19.13
C ILE A 122 19.67 11.16 -18.60
N ARG A 123 20.63 10.64 -17.85
CA ARG A 123 21.87 11.36 -17.53
C ARG A 123 22.79 11.38 -18.73
N PRO A 124 23.77 12.28 -18.81
CA PRO A 124 24.75 12.28 -19.88
C PRO A 124 25.53 10.99 -20.03
N ASP A 125 25.65 10.19 -18.95
CA ASP A 125 26.30 8.88 -18.93
C ASP A 125 25.41 7.72 -19.39
N GLY A 126 24.17 8.01 -19.83
CA GLY A 126 23.21 7.03 -20.31
C GLY A 126 22.38 6.35 -19.24
N THR A 127 22.57 6.67 -17.96
CA THR A 127 21.71 6.13 -16.89
C THR A 127 20.30 6.71 -17.01
N VAL A 128 19.30 5.83 -17.09
CA VAL A 128 17.89 6.24 -17.26
C VAL A 128 17.26 6.59 -15.92
N ARG A 129 16.81 7.84 -15.78
CA ARG A 129 16.13 8.35 -14.59
C ARG A 129 14.61 8.11 -14.66
N ASN A 130 13.99 8.40 -15.79
CA ASN A 130 12.59 8.08 -16.03
C ASN A 130 12.41 7.25 -17.30
N GLY A 131 11.51 6.25 -17.24
CA GLY A 131 11.21 5.34 -18.34
C GLY A 131 11.98 4.01 -18.28
N ASN A 132 12.50 3.61 -17.11
CA ASN A 132 13.20 2.33 -16.92
C ASN A 132 12.37 1.14 -17.40
N ARG A 133 11.07 1.07 -17.04
CA ARG A 133 10.17 0.00 -17.48
C ARG A 133 10.03 -0.05 -19.01
N ARG A 134 9.96 1.11 -19.65
CA ARG A 134 9.94 1.21 -21.13
C ARG A 134 11.25 0.74 -21.74
N LEU A 135 12.39 1.18 -21.18
CA LEU A 135 13.71 0.70 -21.65
C LEU A 135 13.87 -0.80 -21.46
N SER A 136 13.44 -1.36 -20.34
CA SER A 136 13.44 -2.81 -20.07
C SER A 136 12.66 -3.56 -21.14
N MET A 137 11.47 -3.10 -21.50
CA MET A 137 10.67 -3.71 -22.56
C MET A 137 11.37 -3.64 -23.93
N ILE A 138 11.98 -2.51 -24.26
CA ILE A 138 12.73 -2.34 -25.51
C ILE A 138 13.91 -3.31 -25.59
N LYS A 139 14.70 -3.40 -24.51
CA LYS A 139 15.85 -4.33 -24.44
C LYS A 139 15.41 -5.79 -24.53
N ARG A 140 14.30 -6.15 -23.89
CA ARG A 140 13.69 -7.50 -24.00
C ARG A 140 13.28 -7.80 -25.43
N LEU A 141 12.57 -6.90 -26.11
CA LEU A 141 12.15 -7.06 -27.49
C LEU A 141 13.33 -7.16 -28.47
N GLN A 142 14.41 -6.42 -28.23
CA GLN A 142 15.64 -6.55 -29.02
C GLN A 142 16.26 -7.96 -28.93
N ARG A 143 16.29 -8.53 -27.72
CA ARG A 143 16.82 -9.89 -27.49
C ARG A 143 15.93 -10.98 -28.05
N GLU A 144 14.61 -10.80 -27.98
CA GLU A 144 13.64 -11.75 -28.58
C GLU A 144 13.62 -11.73 -30.10
N GLY A 145 14.38 -10.83 -30.75
CA GLY A 145 14.47 -10.76 -32.19
C GLY A 145 13.23 -10.23 -32.92
N GLY A 146 12.26 -9.69 -32.16
CA GLY A 146 10.94 -9.32 -32.67
C GLY A 146 10.81 -7.92 -33.28
N ALA A 147 11.85 -7.07 -33.24
CA ALA A 147 11.65 -5.69 -33.63
C ALA A 147 12.86 -5.07 -34.32
N THR A 148 12.82 -5.05 -35.66
CA THR A 148 13.64 -4.15 -36.48
C THR A 148 13.21 -2.70 -36.18
N GLY A 149 14.14 -1.86 -35.78
CA GLY A 149 13.90 -0.43 -35.57
C GLY A 149 13.94 0.06 -34.09
N LEU A 150 14.20 -0.82 -33.14
CA LEU A 150 14.36 -0.46 -31.71
C LEU A 150 15.80 -0.09 -31.33
N ALA A 151 16.69 0.10 -32.28
CA ALA A 151 18.09 0.45 -32.00
C ALA A 151 18.23 1.84 -31.35
N ARG A 152 17.23 2.71 -31.51
CA ARG A 152 17.25 4.08 -31.02
C ARG A 152 15.92 4.44 -30.37
N VAL A 153 15.99 5.30 -29.35
CA VAL A 153 14.84 5.82 -28.59
C VAL A 153 14.93 7.32 -28.45
N ASP A 154 13.80 7.96 -28.23
CA ASP A 154 13.71 9.38 -27.95
C ASP A 154 13.99 9.63 -26.46
N ALA A 155 14.89 10.54 -26.16
CA ALA A 155 15.30 10.86 -24.78
C ALA A 155 15.58 12.35 -24.59
N ILE A 156 15.38 12.81 -23.36
CA ILE A 156 15.84 14.10 -22.86
C ILE A 156 17.15 13.82 -22.13
N ILE A 157 18.21 14.53 -22.48
CA ILE A 157 19.49 14.47 -21.77
C ILE A 157 19.47 15.57 -20.72
N LEU A 158 19.40 15.21 -19.44
CA LEU A 158 19.28 16.14 -18.34
C LEU A 158 20.58 16.93 -18.11
N PRO A 159 20.54 18.29 -18.08
CA PRO A 159 21.71 19.10 -17.86
C PRO A 159 22.08 19.11 -16.37
N LEU A 160 22.99 18.22 -15.94
CA LEU A 160 23.41 18.09 -14.53
C LEU A 160 24.10 19.34 -13.97
N SER A 161 24.51 20.28 -14.81
CA SER A 161 25.01 21.61 -14.38
C SER A 161 23.91 22.51 -13.84
N GLU A 162 22.64 22.25 -14.24
CA GLU A 162 21.47 23.08 -13.90
C GLU A 162 20.48 22.35 -12.99
N ILE A 163 20.46 21.03 -13.04
CA ILE A 163 19.55 20.16 -12.29
C ILE A 163 20.41 19.30 -11.35
N ASN A 164 20.43 19.68 -10.07
CA ASN A 164 21.09 18.87 -9.05
C ASN A 164 20.28 17.62 -8.68
N GLU A 165 20.87 16.70 -7.91
CA GLU A 165 20.21 15.44 -7.55
C GLU A 165 18.92 15.65 -6.73
N ALA A 166 18.84 16.68 -5.88
CA ALA A 166 17.63 16.98 -5.11
C ALA A 166 16.49 17.45 -6.03
N THR A 167 16.77 18.35 -6.97
CA THR A 167 15.80 18.79 -7.99
C THR A 167 15.36 17.63 -8.88
N LEU A 168 16.32 16.79 -9.29
CA LEU A 168 16.01 15.62 -10.11
C LEU A 168 15.10 14.65 -9.37
N LEU A 169 15.36 14.44 -8.09
CA LEU A 169 14.54 13.65 -7.20
C LEU A 169 13.11 14.20 -7.11
N GLU A 170 12.95 15.50 -6.92
CA GLU A 170 11.63 16.15 -6.87
C GLU A 170 10.88 15.97 -8.20
N MET A 171 11.56 16.13 -9.34
CA MET A 171 10.98 15.90 -10.67
C MET A 171 10.51 14.44 -10.83
N GLU A 172 11.33 13.48 -10.40
CA GLU A 172 10.99 12.05 -10.46
C GLU A 172 9.79 11.72 -9.55
N GLN A 173 9.79 12.21 -8.32
CA GLN A 173 8.68 12.05 -7.37
C GLN A 173 7.39 12.62 -7.92
N ARG A 174 7.44 13.84 -8.45
CA ARG A 174 6.27 14.47 -9.05
C ARG A 174 5.72 13.66 -10.22
N GLU A 175 6.57 13.26 -11.15
CA GLU A 175 6.15 12.44 -12.29
C GLU A 175 5.60 11.07 -11.84
N GLN A 176 6.26 10.43 -10.89
CA GLN A 176 5.81 9.14 -10.35
C GLN A 176 4.48 9.25 -9.61
N LEU A 177 4.29 10.29 -8.81
CA LEU A 177 3.06 10.49 -8.06
C LEU A 177 1.89 10.93 -8.96
N THR A 178 2.19 11.63 -10.08
CA THR A 178 1.19 12.03 -11.07
C THR A 178 0.83 10.89 -12.04
N GLU A 179 1.79 10.03 -12.42
CA GLU A 179 1.55 8.88 -13.30
C GLU A 179 0.76 7.74 -12.65
N ASN A 180 0.60 7.74 -11.33
CA ASN A 180 -0.11 6.68 -10.61
C ASN A 180 -1.57 6.44 -11.06
N PHE A 181 -2.15 7.36 -11.83
CA PHE A 181 -3.44 7.17 -12.48
C PHE A 181 -3.40 6.30 -13.75
N LYS A 182 -2.22 5.99 -14.31
CA LYS A 182 -2.11 5.29 -15.60
C LYS A 182 -1.69 3.83 -15.51
N VAL A 183 -0.98 3.43 -14.47
CA VAL A 183 -0.57 2.03 -14.24
C VAL A 183 -0.43 1.80 -12.73
N ARG A 184 -1.15 0.82 -12.18
CA ARG A 184 -1.01 0.44 -10.77
C ARG A 184 0.46 0.09 -10.47
N TYR A 185 1.03 0.82 -9.55
CA TYR A 185 2.32 0.52 -8.93
C TYR A 185 2.19 -0.61 -7.93
N ASN A 186 3.29 -1.22 -7.57
CA ASN A 186 3.39 -1.79 -6.24
C ASN A 186 3.09 -0.67 -5.23
N ASP A 187 1.99 -0.81 -4.51
CA ASP A 187 1.44 0.24 -3.64
C ASP A 187 2.43 0.68 -2.55
N ILE A 188 3.39 -0.19 -2.18
CA ILE A 188 4.43 0.13 -1.20
C ILE A 188 5.45 1.13 -1.76
N ASP A 189 5.85 0.98 -3.02
CA ASP A 189 6.76 1.96 -3.64
C ASP A 189 6.12 3.36 -3.73
N TYR A 190 4.79 3.41 -3.94
CA TYR A 190 4.05 4.67 -3.85
C TYR A 190 4.11 5.25 -2.44
N LEU A 191 3.86 4.44 -1.39
CA LEU A 191 3.94 4.92 -0.01
C LEU A 191 5.35 5.38 0.35
N LEU A 192 6.39 4.68 -0.11
CA LEU A 192 7.77 5.08 0.11
C LEU A 192 8.11 6.40 -0.59
N ALA A 193 7.61 6.61 -1.82
CA ALA A 193 7.75 7.88 -2.51
C ALA A 193 7.00 9.02 -1.80
N LEU A 194 5.79 8.73 -1.30
CA LEU A 194 4.99 9.67 -0.52
C LEU A 194 5.68 10.04 0.80
N ARG A 195 6.22 9.05 1.52
CA ARG A 195 7.01 9.25 2.74
C ARG A 195 8.19 10.18 2.48
N GLU A 196 8.97 9.90 1.43
CA GLU A 196 10.13 10.70 1.09
C GLU A 196 9.74 12.15 0.71
N ALA A 197 8.63 12.31 -0.01
CA ALA A 197 8.08 13.63 -0.31
C ALA A 197 7.62 14.37 0.96
N ALA A 198 7.17 13.65 1.98
CA ALA A 198 6.82 14.21 3.28
C ALA A 198 8.07 14.57 4.11
N GLU A 199 9.09 13.70 4.12
CA GLU A 199 10.38 13.96 4.78
C GLU A 199 11.09 15.19 4.21
N ASN A 200 11.06 15.39 2.88
CA ASN A 200 11.57 16.57 2.23
C ASN A 200 10.82 17.86 2.61
N ARG A 201 9.68 17.75 3.29
CA ARG A 201 8.88 18.86 3.85
C ARG A 201 8.98 18.93 5.35
N GLU A 202 10.01 18.28 5.92
CA GLU A 202 10.31 18.31 7.36
C GLU A 202 9.11 17.87 8.22
N VAL A 203 8.41 16.78 7.82
CA VAL A 203 7.27 16.24 8.56
C VAL A 203 7.69 15.76 9.96
N GLU A 204 6.95 16.19 10.96
CA GLU A 204 7.04 15.70 12.33
C GLU A 204 6.04 14.53 12.50
N TRP A 205 6.51 13.30 12.30
CA TRP A 205 5.65 12.11 12.23
C TRP A 205 4.76 11.84 13.45
N PHE A 206 5.16 12.34 14.63
CA PHE A 206 4.41 12.18 15.89
C PHE A 206 3.60 13.43 16.26
N ASP A 207 3.64 14.47 15.44
CA ASP A 207 2.76 15.63 15.51
C ASP A 207 1.68 15.55 14.41
N ARG A 208 0.44 15.33 14.85
CA ARG A 208 -0.72 15.21 13.96
C ARG A 208 -0.89 16.44 13.07
N ASP A 209 -0.75 17.63 13.63
CA ASP A 209 -0.96 18.89 12.90
C ASP A 209 0.10 19.04 11.78
N SER A 210 1.34 18.62 12.06
CA SER A 210 2.42 18.56 11.06
C SER A 210 2.08 17.59 9.92
N VAL A 211 1.67 16.35 10.23
CA VAL A 211 1.29 15.36 9.22
C VAL A 211 0.10 15.84 8.40
N GLU A 212 -0.92 16.46 9.03
CA GLU A 212 -2.07 17.03 8.32
C GLU A 212 -1.70 18.22 7.42
N ALA A 213 -0.77 19.07 7.83
CA ALA A 213 -0.27 20.17 7.02
C ALA A 213 0.47 19.65 5.78
N VAL A 214 1.34 18.65 5.97
CA VAL A 214 2.08 18.01 4.87
C VAL A 214 1.13 17.28 3.92
N ALA A 215 0.10 16.57 4.42
CA ALA A 215 -0.92 15.95 3.58
C ALA A 215 -1.62 17.00 2.69
N GLY A 216 -1.96 18.17 3.25
CA GLY A 216 -2.52 19.30 2.50
C GLY A 216 -1.57 19.85 1.41
N ALA A 217 -0.27 19.88 1.67
CA ALA A 217 0.72 20.30 0.68
C ALA A 217 0.93 19.27 -0.45
N LEU A 218 0.81 17.97 -0.13
CA LEU A 218 1.02 16.89 -1.09
C LEU A 218 -0.21 16.57 -1.95
N GLN A 219 -1.43 16.90 -1.51
CA GLN A 219 -2.68 16.52 -2.20
C GLN A 219 -2.71 16.92 -3.68
N THR A 220 -2.20 18.12 -4.01
CA THR A 220 -2.14 18.62 -5.40
C THR A 220 -1.10 17.90 -6.24
N MET A 221 -0.03 17.41 -5.61
CA MET A 221 1.05 16.70 -6.28
C MET A 221 0.64 15.27 -6.64
N VAL A 222 -0.15 14.62 -5.78
CA VAL A 222 -0.62 13.23 -5.98
C VAL A 222 -2.01 13.12 -6.58
N GLU A 223 -2.68 14.26 -6.83
CA GLU A 223 -4.06 14.32 -7.37
C GLU A 223 -5.07 13.51 -6.55
N LYS A 224 -4.87 13.44 -5.24
CA LYS A 224 -5.76 12.79 -4.27
C LYS A 224 -6.35 13.82 -3.31
N SER A 225 -7.42 13.45 -2.63
CA SER A 225 -7.94 14.28 -1.54
C SER A 225 -6.96 14.33 -0.35
N LYS A 226 -7.01 15.41 0.45
CA LYS A 226 -6.21 15.50 1.69
C LYS A 226 -6.42 14.28 2.60
N GLY A 227 -7.67 13.79 2.70
CA GLY A 227 -8.00 12.63 3.54
C GLY A 227 -7.35 11.34 3.06
N GLU A 228 -7.28 11.11 1.75
CA GLU A 228 -6.59 9.95 1.17
C GLU A 228 -5.08 10.04 1.40
N VAL A 229 -4.48 11.21 1.16
CA VAL A 229 -3.04 11.42 1.39
C VAL A 229 -2.72 11.23 2.87
N LEU A 230 -3.54 11.76 3.77
CA LEU A 230 -3.37 11.59 5.21
C LEU A 230 -3.41 10.11 5.61
N ARG A 231 -4.38 9.36 5.09
CA ARG A 231 -4.49 7.90 5.32
C ARG A 231 -3.24 7.16 4.82
N ASP A 232 -2.74 7.50 3.64
CA ASP A 232 -1.55 6.87 3.06
C ASP A 232 -0.27 7.24 3.86
N LEU A 233 -0.16 8.48 4.38
CA LEU A 233 0.93 8.89 5.28
C LEU A 233 0.88 8.14 6.62
N TYR A 234 -0.30 7.94 7.18
CA TYR A 234 -0.46 7.14 8.40
C TYR A 234 -0.15 5.65 8.14
N ALA A 235 -0.51 5.13 6.97
CA ALA A 235 -0.16 3.76 6.60
C ALA A 235 1.37 3.56 6.56
N VAL A 236 2.12 4.46 5.93
CA VAL A 236 3.58 4.36 5.88
C VAL A 236 4.23 4.60 7.25
N LYS A 237 3.71 5.53 8.05
CA LYS A 237 4.16 5.75 9.45
C LYS A 237 4.12 4.45 10.25
N TYR A 238 2.98 3.77 10.23
CA TYR A 238 2.81 2.54 11.03
C TYR A 238 3.47 1.31 10.39
N MET A 239 3.70 1.32 9.09
CA MET A 239 4.56 0.32 8.43
C MET A 239 6.01 0.45 8.89
N ASP A 240 6.54 1.67 9.00
CA ASP A 240 7.91 1.91 9.50
C ASP A 240 8.04 1.49 10.96
N ILE A 241 7.09 1.87 11.82
CA ILE A 241 7.08 1.49 13.23
C ILE A 241 6.98 -0.05 13.38
N PHE A 242 6.17 -0.71 12.56
CA PHE A 242 6.06 -2.18 12.55
C PHE A 242 7.38 -2.86 12.19
N LEU A 243 8.06 -2.34 11.15
CA LEU A 243 9.36 -2.89 10.73
C LEU A 243 10.45 -2.63 11.80
N GLU A 244 10.42 -1.48 12.45
CA GLU A 244 11.32 -1.17 13.58
C GLU A 244 11.05 -2.11 14.76
N ASP A 245 9.79 -2.26 15.17
CA ASP A 245 9.35 -3.14 16.25
C ASP A 245 9.65 -4.63 15.96
N SER A 246 9.70 -5.00 14.69
CA SER A 246 10.05 -6.35 14.25
C SER A 246 11.57 -6.54 14.03
N GLY A 247 12.41 -5.53 14.31
CA GLY A 247 13.85 -5.57 14.07
C GLY A 247 14.25 -5.59 12.59
N GLN A 248 13.36 -5.18 11.70
CA GLN A 248 13.48 -5.28 10.23
C GLN A 248 13.46 -3.89 9.56
N VAL A 249 14.12 -2.91 10.20
CA VAL A 249 14.14 -1.51 9.75
C VAL A 249 14.51 -1.40 8.26
N GLY A 250 13.63 -0.82 7.47
CA GLY A 250 13.84 -0.59 6.05
C GLY A 250 13.63 -1.80 5.15
N GLU A 251 13.27 -2.97 5.67
CA GLU A 251 13.06 -4.20 4.90
C GLU A 251 11.65 -4.28 4.29
N TYR A 252 11.25 -3.28 3.50
CA TYR A 252 9.91 -3.13 2.94
C TYR A 252 9.43 -4.29 2.05
N HIS A 253 10.38 -5.06 1.51
CA HIS A 253 10.06 -6.26 0.72
C HIS A 253 9.30 -7.32 1.54
N ARG A 254 9.44 -7.30 2.88
CA ARG A 254 8.72 -8.23 3.77
C ARG A 254 7.25 -7.90 3.94
N VAL A 255 6.85 -6.68 3.59
CA VAL A 255 5.47 -6.18 3.74
C VAL A 255 4.79 -5.88 2.40
N LEU A 256 5.35 -6.39 1.28
CA LEU A 256 4.90 -6.12 -0.08
C LEU A 256 3.40 -6.39 -0.33
N LYS A 257 2.83 -7.38 0.35
CA LYS A 257 1.44 -7.81 0.18
C LYS A 257 0.54 -7.48 1.38
N THR A 258 0.96 -6.55 2.24
CA THR A 258 0.25 -6.24 3.49
C THR A 258 -0.22 -4.80 3.58
N LEU A 259 -0.20 -4.06 2.47
CA LEU A 259 -0.49 -2.64 2.45
C LEU A 259 -1.87 -2.29 3.02
N GLU A 260 -2.92 -3.01 2.61
CA GLU A 260 -4.29 -2.72 3.08
C GLU A 260 -4.40 -2.88 4.61
N ARG A 261 -3.64 -3.80 5.19
CA ARG A 261 -3.53 -3.94 6.65
C ARG A 261 -3.01 -2.65 7.29
N PHE A 262 -1.94 -2.08 6.74
CA PHE A 262 -1.37 -0.83 7.26
C PHE A 262 -2.27 0.39 6.98
N ARG A 263 -3.03 0.41 5.89
CA ARG A 263 -4.05 1.43 5.64
C ARG A 263 -5.17 1.38 6.68
N ASP A 264 -5.62 0.18 7.06
CA ASP A 264 -6.66 0.02 8.09
C ASP A 264 -6.11 0.29 9.49
N ILE A 265 -4.86 -0.08 9.79
CA ILE A 265 -4.16 0.34 11.02
C ILE A 265 -4.04 1.86 11.07
N GLY A 266 -3.54 2.50 10.03
CA GLY A 266 -3.42 3.95 9.95
C GLY A 266 -4.75 4.66 10.13
N ARG A 267 -5.83 4.13 9.53
CA ARG A 267 -7.19 4.65 9.68
C ARG A 267 -7.71 4.52 11.11
N MET A 268 -7.41 3.42 11.80
CA MET A 268 -7.76 3.23 13.21
C MET A 268 -6.96 4.16 14.11
N MET A 269 -5.65 4.22 13.95
CA MET A 269 -4.76 5.03 14.77
C MET A 269 -5.02 6.53 14.61
N LEU A 270 -5.35 7.00 13.40
CA LEU A 270 -5.76 8.39 13.17
C LEU A 270 -6.99 8.80 14.00
N GLN A 271 -7.89 7.85 14.32
CA GLN A 271 -9.06 8.10 15.17
C GLN A 271 -8.72 8.02 16.67
N ILE A 272 -7.71 7.26 17.05
CA ILE A 272 -7.34 6.99 18.44
C ILE A 272 -6.31 7.98 18.97
N GLU A 273 -5.40 8.41 18.11
CA GLU A 273 -4.29 9.30 18.45
C GLU A 273 -4.80 10.58 19.11
N GLY A 274 -4.30 10.84 20.30
CA GLY A 274 -4.72 11.96 21.15
C GLY A 274 -6.04 11.76 21.92
N GLN A 275 -6.87 10.76 21.59
CA GLN A 275 -8.09 10.44 22.35
C GLN A 275 -7.85 9.43 23.47
N TYR A 276 -6.93 8.49 23.25
CA TYR A 276 -6.62 7.40 24.18
C TYR A 276 -5.10 7.26 24.41
N PRO A 277 -4.40 8.31 24.85
CA PRO A 277 -2.93 8.32 24.87
C PRO A 277 -2.29 7.26 25.76
N LEU A 278 -3.00 6.78 26.79
CA LEU A 278 -2.50 5.72 27.68
C LEU A 278 -2.70 4.30 27.13
N GLU A 279 -3.51 4.16 26.09
CA GLU A 279 -3.88 2.87 25.50
C GLU A 279 -3.33 2.70 24.06
N GLU A 280 -2.83 3.79 23.49
CA GLU A 280 -2.41 3.85 22.08
C GLU A 280 -1.38 2.77 21.75
N GLU A 281 -0.36 2.63 22.60
CA GLU A 281 0.66 1.59 22.42
C GLU A 281 0.09 0.18 22.51
N LYS A 282 -0.77 -0.09 23.51
CA LYS A 282 -1.43 -1.39 23.68
C LYS A 282 -2.28 -1.75 22.45
N ILE A 283 -3.03 -0.78 21.92
CA ILE A 283 -3.87 -0.96 20.73
C ILE A 283 -2.97 -1.27 19.52
N LEU A 284 -1.92 -0.49 19.34
CA LEU A 284 -0.99 -0.65 18.22
C LEU A 284 -0.31 -2.03 18.25
N GLN A 285 0.16 -2.49 19.40
CA GLN A 285 0.76 -3.81 19.55
C GLN A 285 -0.23 -4.92 19.22
N THR A 286 -1.51 -4.78 19.62
CA THR A 286 -2.56 -5.76 19.25
C THR A 286 -2.79 -5.82 17.74
N LEU A 287 -2.75 -4.67 17.05
CA LEU A 287 -2.87 -4.61 15.59
C LEU A 287 -1.62 -5.18 14.90
N PHE A 288 -0.44 -4.92 15.43
CA PHE A 288 0.81 -5.51 14.91
C PHE A 288 0.83 -7.04 15.09
N ALA A 289 0.34 -7.52 16.21
CA ALA A 289 0.15 -8.95 16.43
C ALA A 289 -0.79 -9.60 15.38
N ALA A 290 -1.83 -8.88 14.95
CA ALA A 290 -2.69 -9.32 13.86
C ALA A 290 -1.91 -9.43 12.53
N VAL A 291 -1.06 -8.46 12.21
CA VAL A 291 -0.22 -8.51 11.00
C VAL A 291 0.77 -9.68 11.09
N ARG A 292 1.49 -9.85 12.22
CA ARG A 292 2.46 -10.94 12.44
C ARG A 292 1.80 -12.32 12.35
N SER A 293 0.55 -12.44 12.82
CA SER A 293 -0.20 -13.70 12.76
C SER A 293 -0.89 -13.95 11.41
N GLY A 294 -0.63 -13.11 10.40
CA GLY A 294 -1.13 -13.29 9.04
C GLY A 294 -2.61 -12.94 8.86
N LYS A 295 -3.22 -12.20 9.79
CA LYS A 295 -4.62 -11.77 9.68
C LYS A 295 -4.82 -10.82 8.52
N SER A 296 -5.99 -10.90 7.88
CA SER A 296 -6.36 -10.06 6.73
C SER A 296 -6.66 -8.61 7.16
N HIS A 297 -6.76 -7.73 6.19
CA HIS A 297 -7.22 -6.36 6.44
C HIS A 297 -8.68 -6.32 6.93
N LEU A 298 -9.51 -7.30 6.52
CA LEU A 298 -10.89 -7.42 7.01
C LEU A 298 -10.93 -7.73 8.52
N ASP A 299 -10.06 -8.62 9.00
CA ASP A 299 -9.95 -8.88 10.43
C ASP A 299 -9.55 -7.63 11.21
N ILE A 300 -8.67 -6.78 10.66
CA ILE A 300 -8.27 -5.49 11.25
C ILE A 300 -9.45 -4.51 11.27
N ARG A 301 -10.28 -4.48 10.21
CA ARG A 301 -11.53 -3.69 10.19
C ARG A 301 -12.52 -4.15 11.25
N ASP A 302 -12.69 -5.46 11.41
CA ASP A 302 -13.53 -6.04 12.46
C ASP A 302 -13.00 -5.68 13.86
N MET A 303 -11.69 -5.74 14.08
CA MET A 303 -11.06 -5.29 15.33
C MET A 303 -11.30 -3.80 15.60
N ARG A 304 -11.24 -2.95 14.57
CA ARG A 304 -11.58 -1.52 14.68
C ARG A 304 -13.05 -1.31 15.05
N THR A 305 -13.95 -2.08 14.44
CA THR A 305 -15.38 -2.02 14.72
C THR A 305 -15.65 -2.50 16.15
N MET A 306 -15.03 -3.60 16.57
CA MET A 306 -15.07 -4.10 17.94
C MET A 306 -14.56 -3.05 18.96
N PHE A 307 -13.44 -2.39 18.67
CA PHE A 307 -12.93 -1.32 19.55
C PHE A 307 -13.95 -0.20 19.75
N LYS A 308 -14.67 0.20 18.70
CA LYS A 308 -15.69 1.26 18.78
C LYS A 308 -16.96 0.84 19.52
N GLN A 309 -17.42 -0.40 19.31
CA GLN A 309 -18.73 -0.86 19.76
C GLN A 309 -18.66 -1.69 21.04
N ASP A 310 -17.59 -2.47 21.25
CA ASP A 310 -17.36 -3.30 22.43
C ASP A 310 -15.90 -3.21 22.90
N LYS A 311 -15.52 -2.04 23.37
CA LYS A 311 -14.16 -1.78 23.87
C LYS A 311 -13.70 -2.82 24.89
N ARG A 312 -14.59 -3.30 25.76
CA ARG A 312 -14.24 -4.31 26.78
C ARG A 312 -13.80 -5.63 26.15
N ARG A 313 -14.37 -6.01 25.02
CA ARG A 313 -13.96 -7.21 24.28
C ARG A 313 -12.62 -7.00 23.61
N PHE A 314 -12.40 -5.83 23.03
CA PHE A 314 -11.10 -5.47 22.47
C PHE A 314 -10.00 -5.44 23.54
N ASP A 315 -10.28 -4.89 24.72
CA ASP A 315 -9.33 -4.87 25.86
C ASP A 315 -8.94 -6.29 26.28
N ARG A 316 -9.92 -7.22 26.36
CA ARG A 316 -9.65 -8.64 26.66
C ARG A 316 -8.83 -9.31 25.55
N LEU A 317 -9.14 -9.02 24.27
CA LEU A 317 -8.32 -9.50 23.15
C LEU A 317 -6.88 -9.03 23.31
N SER A 318 -6.66 -7.74 23.59
CA SER A 318 -5.31 -7.18 23.79
C SER A 318 -4.56 -7.87 24.93
N GLU A 319 -5.25 -8.19 26.04
CA GLU A 319 -4.67 -8.94 27.16
C GLU A 319 -4.29 -10.37 26.76
N THR A 320 -5.18 -11.07 26.05
CA THR A 320 -4.93 -12.45 25.57
C THR A 320 -3.77 -12.47 24.56
N VAL A 321 -3.67 -11.46 23.68
CA VAL A 321 -2.56 -11.33 22.74
C VAL A 321 -1.24 -11.09 23.49
N ALA A 322 -1.22 -10.17 24.45
CA ALA A 322 -0.04 -9.89 25.27
C ALA A 322 0.41 -11.12 26.08
N GLU A 323 -0.53 -11.93 26.60
CA GLU A 323 -0.22 -13.20 27.27
C GLU A 323 0.38 -14.21 26.29
N ALA A 324 -0.17 -14.32 25.08
CA ALA A 324 0.34 -15.23 24.05
C ALA A 324 1.75 -14.83 23.56
N GLU A 325 2.04 -13.53 23.51
CA GLU A 325 3.36 -12.98 23.16
C GLU A 325 4.33 -13.00 24.36
N SER A 326 3.86 -13.29 25.58
CA SER A 326 4.71 -13.33 26.76
C SER A 326 5.75 -14.45 26.63
N GLY A 327 7.04 -14.07 26.60
CA GLY A 327 8.14 -15.01 26.39
C GLY A 327 8.66 -15.08 24.94
N TRP A 328 7.97 -14.40 24.00
CA TRP A 328 8.53 -14.16 22.68
C TRP A 328 9.52 -13.00 22.75
N GLU A 329 10.78 -13.27 22.47
CA GLU A 329 11.81 -12.26 22.35
C GLU A 329 12.24 -12.13 20.89
N LEU A 330 12.38 -10.91 20.40
CA LEU A 330 12.98 -10.62 19.10
C LEU A 330 14.37 -11.24 19.01
N SER A 331 14.49 -12.39 18.35
CA SER A 331 15.81 -12.96 18.03
C SER A 331 16.41 -12.14 16.88
N ALA A 332 17.62 -11.62 17.10
CA ALA A 332 18.35 -10.87 16.10
C ALA A 332 18.68 -11.76 14.89
N GLY A 333 17.94 -11.58 13.79
CA GLY A 333 18.22 -12.14 12.47
C GLY A 333 17.27 -13.25 12.01
N PRO A 334 16.71 -13.14 10.80
CA PRO A 334 15.73 -14.11 10.28
C PRO A 334 16.37 -15.32 9.64
N SER A 335 15.86 -16.51 9.96
CA SER A 335 15.98 -17.71 9.13
C SER A 335 14.65 -17.90 8.37
N LEU A 336 14.72 -18.04 7.05
CA LEU A 336 13.54 -18.17 6.18
C LEU A 336 13.05 -19.61 6.14
N SER A 337 11.80 -19.85 6.47
CA SER A 337 11.07 -21.07 6.18
C SER A 337 9.64 -20.76 5.67
N ASN A 338 9.13 -21.61 4.81
CA ASN A 338 7.90 -21.41 4.03
C ASN A 338 6.63 -21.62 4.86
N PRO A 339 5.61 -20.74 4.83
CA PRO A 339 4.40 -20.86 5.64
C PRO A 339 3.36 -21.81 5.02
N GLY A 340 2.70 -22.56 5.91
CA GLY A 340 1.54 -23.38 5.58
C GLY A 340 0.28 -22.52 5.37
N SER A 341 -0.52 -22.91 4.37
CA SER A 341 -1.73 -22.22 3.94
C SER A 341 -2.82 -22.17 5.02
N SER A 342 -3.18 -20.97 5.46
CA SER A 342 -4.47 -20.71 6.10
C SER A 342 -5.54 -20.44 5.03
N THR A 343 -6.63 -21.19 5.05
CA THR A 343 -7.78 -21.01 4.13
C THR A 343 -8.49 -19.68 4.41
N PRO A 344 -8.72 -18.84 3.40
CA PRO A 344 -9.47 -17.59 3.60
C PRO A 344 -10.95 -17.90 3.90
N ARG A 345 -11.51 -17.19 4.88
CA ARG A 345 -12.96 -17.20 5.14
C ARG A 345 -13.67 -16.41 4.04
N ASN A 346 -14.61 -17.07 3.35
CA ASN A 346 -15.57 -16.36 2.48
C ASN A 346 -16.55 -15.57 3.36
N ARG A 347 -16.35 -14.25 3.43
CA ARG A 347 -17.34 -13.31 3.95
C ARG A 347 -17.82 -12.42 2.81
N GLU A 348 -19.13 -12.25 2.69
CA GLU A 348 -19.72 -11.31 1.75
C GLU A 348 -19.40 -9.87 2.20
N ALA A 349 -18.85 -9.08 1.27
CA ALA A 349 -18.56 -7.67 1.50
C ALA A 349 -19.89 -6.88 1.58
N SER A 350 -19.98 -5.89 2.46
CA SER A 350 -21.09 -4.95 2.48
C SER A 350 -21.01 -4.00 1.29
N ASP A 351 -22.18 -3.59 0.75
CA ASP A 351 -22.35 -2.83 -0.50
C ASP A 351 -21.62 -1.46 -0.58
N ASP A 352 -20.95 -1.01 0.49
CA ASP A 352 -20.21 0.25 0.52
C ASP A 352 -18.72 0.11 0.05
N ASP A 353 -18.26 -1.10 -0.28
CA ASP A 353 -16.89 -1.39 -0.73
C ASP A 353 -16.83 -1.63 -2.26
N ILE A 354 -17.45 -0.75 -3.05
CA ILE A 354 -17.37 -0.82 -4.51
C ILE A 354 -15.98 -0.39 -4.97
N GLU A 355 -15.34 -1.32 -5.68
CA GLU A 355 -14.13 -1.22 -6.48
C GLU A 355 -12.79 -1.25 -5.72
N GLU A 356 -12.33 -2.46 -5.41
CA GLU A 356 -10.88 -2.74 -5.56
C GLU A 356 -10.69 -4.21 -5.92
N ASP A 357 -9.99 -4.43 -7.04
CA ASP A 357 -9.54 -5.74 -7.49
C ASP A 357 -8.94 -6.53 -6.33
N SER A 358 -9.35 -7.77 -6.22
CA SER A 358 -8.80 -8.74 -5.29
C SER A 358 -7.31 -9.00 -5.59
N ASP A 359 -6.44 -8.11 -5.15
CA ASP A 359 -5.06 -8.47 -4.95
C ASP A 359 -5.04 -9.52 -3.85
N GLU A 360 -4.67 -10.76 -4.19
CA GLU A 360 -4.48 -11.82 -3.20
C GLU A 360 -3.51 -11.31 -2.13
N GLU A 361 -4.03 -11.00 -0.95
CA GLU A 361 -3.20 -10.66 0.19
C GLU A 361 -2.24 -11.83 0.47
N GLY A 362 -0.96 -11.52 0.49
CA GLY A 362 0.05 -12.50 0.86
C GLY A 362 -0.01 -12.81 2.37
N PRO A 363 0.63 -13.89 2.80
CA PRO A 363 0.87 -14.12 4.21
C PRO A 363 1.59 -12.90 4.82
N GLY A 364 1.36 -12.64 6.10
CA GLY A 364 2.09 -11.61 6.83
C GLY A 364 3.59 -11.90 6.82
N PRO A 365 4.43 -10.91 7.20
CA PRO A 365 5.86 -11.12 7.31
C PRO A 365 6.15 -12.24 8.30
N GLU A 366 6.97 -13.20 7.89
CA GLU A 366 7.35 -14.32 8.76
C GLU A 366 8.28 -13.81 9.86
N VAL A 367 7.88 -14.02 11.10
CA VAL A 367 8.66 -13.68 12.29
C VAL A 367 9.03 -14.97 13.00
N VAL A 368 10.31 -15.18 13.20
CA VAL A 368 10.83 -16.44 13.77
C VAL A 368 10.31 -16.63 15.19
N ASP A 369 9.86 -17.87 15.49
CA ASP A 369 9.34 -18.27 16.80
C ASP A 369 8.13 -17.46 17.31
N TYR A 370 7.48 -16.69 16.46
CA TYR A 370 6.27 -15.95 16.83
C TYR A 370 5.11 -16.93 17.11
N PRO A 371 4.31 -16.73 18.19
CA PRO A 371 3.19 -17.62 18.54
C PRO A 371 1.97 -17.44 17.62
N THR A 372 2.19 -17.51 16.31
CA THR A 372 1.22 -17.21 15.23
C THR A 372 -0.12 -17.88 15.44
N ASN A 373 -0.14 -19.20 15.71
CA ASN A 373 -1.38 -19.94 15.88
C ASN A 373 -2.18 -19.54 17.12
N GLN A 374 -1.51 -19.19 18.22
CA GLN A 374 -2.17 -18.77 19.45
C GLN A 374 -2.78 -17.38 19.29
N VAL A 375 -2.03 -16.44 18.75
CA VAL A 375 -2.48 -15.06 18.47
C VAL A 375 -3.60 -15.07 17.43
N ALA A 376 -3.43 -15.79 16.32
CA ALA A 376 -4.47 -15.91 15.29
C ALA A 376 -5.78 -16.48 15.85
N SER A 377 -5.70 -17.53 16.67
CA SER A 377 -6.87 -18.13 17.31
C SER A 377 -7.55 -17.19 18.31
N ALA A 378 -6.77 -16.41 19.06
CA ALA A 378 -7.33 -15.41 19.98
C ALA A 378 -8.11 -14.33 19.22
N ILE A 379 -7.57 -13.85 18.10
CA ILE A 379 -8.22 -12.85 17.24
C ILE A 379 -9.50 -13.42 16.64
N ASP A 380 -9.46 -14.63 16.06
CA ASP A 380 -10.64 -15.28 15.49
C ASP A 380 -11.75 -15.45 16.52
N LEU A 381 -11.42 -15.95 17.71
CA LEU A 381 -12.39 -16.13 18.77
C LEU A 381 -13.03 -14.80 19.22
N ALA A 382 -12.26 -13.74 19.28
CA ALA A 382 -12.76 -12.42 19.64
C ALA A 382 -13.69 -11.84 18.56
N ILE A 383 -13.31 -11.95 17.27
CA ILE A 383 -14.12 -11.48 16.14
C ILE A 383 -15.39 -12.31 16.00
N ASP A 384 -15.31 -13.63 16.04
CA ASP A 384 -16.49 -14.50 15.96
C ASP A 384 -17.46 -14.25 17.11
N GLY A 385 -16.95 -14.11 18.33
CA GLY A 385 -17.77 -13.77 19.47
C GLY A 385 -18.35 -12.35 19.41
N PHE A 386 -17.68 -11.40 18.75
CA PHE A 386 -18.22 -10.07 18.49
C PHE A 386 -19.35 -10.13 17.45
N ALA A 387 -19.13 -10.83 16.32
CA ALA A 387 -20.14 -11.05 15.28
C ALA A 387 -21.39 -11.72 15.86
N ALA A 388 -21.23 -12.81 16.61
CA ALA A 388 -22.34 -13.47 17.30
C ALA A 388 -23.10 -12.55 18.24
N SER A 389 -22.43 -11.64 18.95
CA SER A 389 -23.09 -10.66 19.80
C SER A 389 -23.87 -9.59 19.02
N GLN A 390 -23.45 -9.27 17.80
CA GLN A 390 -24.18 -8.36 16.91
C GLN A 390 -25.41 -9.03 16.31
N ASP A 391 -25.29 -10.30 15.88
CA ASP A 391 -26.41 -11.08 15.38
C ASP A 391 -27.48 -11.27 16.46
N ASP A 392 -27.09 -11.55 17.71
CA ASP A 392 -28.02 -11.64 18.83
C ASP A 392 -28.75 -10.30 19.09
N VAL A 393 -28.06 -9.17 18.97
CA VAL A 393 -28.67 -7.85 19.09
C VAL A 393 -29.64 -7.58 17.94
N VAL A 394 -29.29 -7.90 16.71
CA VAL A 394 -30.18 -7.78 15.52
C VAL A 394 -31.39 -8.67 15.67
N GLN A 395 -31.22 -9.92 16.10
CA GLN A 395 -32.35 -10.83 16.36
C GLN A 395 -33.27 -10.29 17.45
N VAL A 396 -32.71 -9.80 18.55
CA VAL A 396 -33.49 -9.20 19.65
C VAL A 396 -34.26 -7.97 19.16
N LEU A 397 -33.62 -7.10 18.36
CA LEU A 397 -34.28 -5.93 17.78
C LEU A 397 -35.39 -6.33 16.81
N HIS A 398 -35.16 -7.33 15.93
CA HIS A 398 -36.22 -7.88 15.06
C HIS A 398 -37.40 -8.45 15.86
N GLU A 399 -37.10 -9.20 16.93
CA GLU A 399 -38.15 -9.76 17.77
C GLU A 399 -38.94 -8.66 18.48
N VAL A 400 -38.28 -7.61 18.98
CA VAL A 400 -38.92 -6.43 19.57
C VAL A 400 -39.78 -5.70 18.53
N CYS A 401 -39.27 -5.48 17.31
CA CYS A 401 -40.03 -4.85 16.23
C CYS A 401 -41.29 -5.67 15.87
N ASN A 402 -41.14 -6.98 15.67
CA ASN A 402 -42.25 -7.87 15.40
C ASN A 402 -43.34 -7.85 16.51
N ARG A 403 -42.89 -7.86 17.77
CA ARG A 403 -43.81 -7.76 18.91
C ARG A 403 -44.53 -6.41 18.96
N LEU A 404 -43.85 -5.31 18.62
CA LEU A 404 -44.44 -3.98 18.55
C LEU A 404 -45.45 -3.88 17.42
N GLU A 405 -45.22 -4.48 16.23
CA GLU A 405 -46.15 -4.56 15.14
C GLU A 405 -47.44 -5.32 15.54
N VAL A 406 -47.28 -6.50 16.17
CA VAL A 406 -48.41 -7.29 16.68
C VAL A 406 -49.23 -6.51 17.71
N LEU A 407 -48.55 -5.75 18.62
CA LEU A 407 -49.24 -4.88 19.57
C LEU A 407 -49.95 -3.72 18.88
N GLY A 408 -49.32 -3.14 17.82
CA GLY A 408 -49.97 -2.08 17.01
C GLY A 408 -51.20 -2.56 16.29
N GLU A 409 -51.20 -3.76 15.75
CA GLU A 409 -52.37 -4.39 15.14
C GLU A 409 -53.47 -4.67 16.15
N ARG A 410 -53.14 -5.20 17.33
CA ARG A 410 -54.11 -5.41 18.41
C ARG A 410 -54.71 -4.11 18.91
N ALA A 411 -53.96 -3.03 18.99
CA ALA A 411 -54.44 -1.71 19.34
C ALA A 411 -55.40 -1.13 18.27
N ARG A 412 -55.11 -1.41 16.97
CA ARG A 412 -56.02 -1.03 15.84
C ARG A 412 -57.35 -1.80 15.82
N LEU A 413 -57.30 -3.04 16.32
CA LEU A 413 -58.51 -3.90 16.39
C LEU A 413 -59.39 -3.60 17.63
N GLY A 414 -59.12 -2.53 18.40
CA GLY A 414 -59.94 -2.13 19.53
C GLY A 414 -59.90 -3.09 20.72
N ALA A 415 -58.99 -4.04 20.75
CA ALA A 415 -58.70 -4.87 21.91
C ALA A 415 -58.06 -3.98 22.96
N ALA A 416 -58.89 -3.51 23.88
CA ALA A 416 -58.59 -2.47 24.85
C ALA A 416 -57.31 -2.74 25.62
N LEU A 417 -56.36 -1.82 25.55
CA LEU A 417 -55.35 -1.57 26.56
C LEU A 417 -56.02 -0.98 27.84
N ALA A 418 -57.10 -1.59 28.26
CA ALA A 418 -57.87 -1.21 29.43
C ALA A 418 -57.51 -2.17 30.58
N GLY A 419 -57.16 -1.61 31.72
CA GLY A 419 -56.75 -2.34 32.92
C GLY A 419 -55.26 -2.23 33.22
N ASP A 420 -54.82 -2.94 34.23
CA ASP A 420 -53.44 -2.89 34.75
C ASP A 420 -52.39 -3.34 33.69
N GLU A 421 -52.69 -4.34 32.88
CA GLU A 421 -51.87 -4.79 31.76
C GLU A 421 -51.67 -3.68 30.71
N GLY A 422 -52.68 -2.92 30.38
CA GLY A 422 -52.59 -1.82 29.46
C GLY A 422 -51.75 -0.63 29.99
N ALA A 423 -51.74 -0.46 31.32
CA ALA A 423 -50.88 0.54 31.96
C ALA A 423 -49.41 0.13 31.89
N GLU A 424 -49.10 -1.14 32.04
CA GLU A 424 -47.74 -1.68 31.97
C GLU A 424 -47.19 -1.64 30.55
N VAL A 425 -47.99 -1.98 29.55
CA VAL A 425 -47.65 -1.86 28.11
C VAL A 425 -47.36 -0.39 27.75
N ARG A 426 -48.20 0.58 28.20
CA ARG A 426 -47.94 2.00 27.97
C ARG A 426 -46.66 2.47 28.63
N LYS A 427 -46.34 1.99 29.81
CA LYS A 427 -45.09 2.31 30.53
C LYS A 427 -43.86 1.78 29.77
N SER A 428 -43.91 0.55 29.27
CA SER A 428 -42.84 -0.08 28.49
C SER A 428 -42.63 0.63 27.14
N LEU A 429 -43.72 0.97 26.43
CA LEU A 429 -43.63 1.75 25.20
C LEU A 429 -43.00 3.14 25.40
N LYS A 430 -43.36 3.80 26.51
CA LYS A 430 -42.73 5.08 26.87
C LYS A 430 -41.24 4.94 27.12
N GLN A 431 -40.83 3.90 27.85
CA GLN A 431 -39.41 3.61 28.06
C GLN A 431 -38.64 3.34 26.76
N ILE A 432 -39.22 2.61 25.81
CA ILE A 432 -38.61 2.36 24.50
C ILE A 432 -38.47 3.68 23.71
N VAL A 433 -39.50 4.53 23.70
CA VAL A 433 -39.44 5.84 23.04
C VAL A 433 -38.39 6.75 23.69
N GLU A 434 -38.35 6.82 25.00
CA GLU A 434 -37.35 7.59 25.75
C GLU A 434 -35.92 7.08 25.45
N TRP A 435 -35.74 5.75 25.40
CA TRP A 435 -34.46 5.14 25.02
C TRP A 435 -34.07 5.50 23.58
N ALA A 436 -35.00 5.38 22.61
CA ALA A 436 -34.74 5.70 21.20
C ALA A 436 -34.42 7.20 21.02
N ASP A 437 -35.11 8.08 21.75
CA ASP A 437 -34.81 9.52 21.70
C ASP A 437 -33.43 9.86 22.29
N CYS A 438 -33.02 9.19 23.36
CA CYS A 438 -31.70 9.37 23.95
C CYS A 438 -30.57 8.83 23.04
N ASN A 439 -30.87 7.85 22.20
CA ASN A 439 -29.89 7.16 21.35
C ASN A 439 -30.07 7.47 19.87
N ARG A 440 -30.70 8.57 19.49
CA ARG A 440 -30.87 9.00 18.09
C ARG A 440 -29.55 9.08 17.31
N HIS A 441 -28.45 9.36 18.00
CA HIS A 441 -27.12 9.41 17.42
C HIS A 441 -26.67 8.04 16.87
N LEU A 442 -27.22 6.92 17.35
CA LEU A 442 -26.91 5.58 16.84
C LEU A 442 -27.53 5.28 15.48
N THR A 443 -28.53 6.07 15.06
CA THR A 443 -29.23 5.93 13.77
C THR A 443 -28.88 7.03 12.77
N ALA A 444 -28.08 8.03 13.18
CA ALA A 444 -27.54 9.03 12.28
C ALA A 444 -26.39 8.38 11.50
N THR A 445 -26.65 8.00 10.27
CA THR A 445 -25.60 7.76 9.28
C THR A 445 -24.85 9.07 9.13
N GLU A 446 -23.55 9.06 9.36
CA GLU A 446 -22.67 10.15 8.96
C GLU A 446 -22.74 10.20 7.41
N ASP A 447 -23.52 11.17 6.88
CA ASP A 447 -23.46 11.59 5.47
C ASP A 447 -22.16 12.38 5.22
#